data_2150682dc5996d3e708768d9c4a3c689
#
_entry.id   2150682dc5996d3e708768d9c4a3c689
#
_cell.length_a   1.000
_cell.length_b   1.000
_cell.length_c   1.000
_cell.angle_alpha   90.00
_cell.angle_beta   90.00
_cell.angle_gamma   90.00
#
_symmetry.space_group_name_H-M   'P 1'
#
loop_
_entity.id
_entity.type
_entity.pdbx_description
1 polymer ?
#
loop_
_entity_poly.entity_id
_entity_poly.type
_entity_poly.pdbx_seq_one_letter_code
_entity_poly.pdbx_strand_id
1 'polypeptide(L)'
;LSLTTALGVKDYFCRMVQVTKQNIRHLSSEEIGQYISSIGEKPFRVKQVYEWIWQKHAHSFDAMTNLSKELRARLSQDFDLPALRIDTTQHSADGTVKSRFKTWEGHMVEGVLIPTDTRQTACVSSQIGCSLSCRFCATGYIERKRNLNYDEIYDEVVLINQQAEQVYGKKLSNIVFMGMGEPLLNYKHVLKAIEKISAPDGLGMSPRRITVSTAGVAKMIRQLGDDKVRFNLALSLHAANDKKRNEIMPINESNNLKSLIEALNYFYKQTKNEITLEYILFNNFNDSEKDADELIKIYRQIPADLVNIIEYNPIEFAKFSKPEEHRIEAFMKYLEKNRVNARLRRSRGKDIDAACGQLANKN
;
A
#
# COMPACT_ATOMS: atom_id res chain seq x y z
N LEU A 1 1.24 -66.39 37.29
CA LEU A 1 0.50 -65.78 38.40
C LEU A 1 0.70 -64.27 38.33
N SER A 2 -0.41 -63.56 38.24
CA SER A 2 -0.65 -62.11 38.41
C SER A 2 -0.79 -61.29 37.13
N LEU A 3 -2.04 -61.21 36.72
CA LEU A 3 -2.59 -60.15 35.85
C LEU A 3 -2.59 -58.84 36.61
N THR A 4 -2.13 -57.79 35.98
CA THR A 4 -2.51 -56.40 36.30
C THR A 4 -2.83 -55.69 35.04
N THR A 5 -4.10 -55.44 34.85
CA THR A 5 -4.72 -54.66 33.82
C THR A 5 -4.33 -53.20 33.97
N ALA A 6 -3.64 -52.61 32.94
CA ALA A 6 -3.47 -51.17 32.80
C ALA A 6 -4.62 -50.61 31.98
N LEU A 7 -5.51 -49.90 32.65
CA LEU A 7 -6.53 -49.07 32.02
C LEU A 7 -5.84 -47.92 31.27
N GLY A 8 -5.92 -47.96 29.94
CA GLY A 8 -5.52 -46.87 29.09
C GLY A 8 -6.51 -45.69 29.22
N VAL A 9 -6.06 -44.63 29.83
CA VAL A 9 -6.74 -43.35 29.80
C VAL A 9 -6.54 -42.78 28.37
N LYS A 10 -7.58 -42.89 27.56
CA LYS A 10 -7.67 -42.17 26.30
C LYS A 10 -7.90 -40.70 26.65
N ASP A 11 -6.82 -39.93 26.64
CA ASP A 11 -6.91 -38.51 26.59
C ASP A 11 -7.55 -38.10 25.25
N TYR A 12 -8.84 -37.95 25.26
CA TYR A 12 -9.56 -37.19 24.24
C TYR A 12 -9.18 -35.72 24.42
N PHE A 13 -8.10 -35.31 23.77
CA PHE A 13 -7.88 -33.89 23.48
C PHE A 13 -9.06 -33.42 22.61
N CYS A 14 -10.07 -32.89 23.26
CA CYS A 14 -11.09 -32.10 22.63
C CYS A 14 -10.37 -30.85 22.05
N ARG A 15 -9.90 -30.92 20.80
CA ARG A 15 -9.58 -29.72 20.02
C ARG A 15 -10.88 -28.94 19.95
N MET A 16 -11.04 -27.98 20.85
CA MET A 16 -11.98 -26.88 20.62
C MET A 16 -11.55 -26.24 19.31
N VAL A 17 -12.26 -26.52 18.25
CA VAL A 17 -12.24 -25.70 17.05
C VAL A 17 -12.70 -24.33 17.53
N GLN A 18 -11.76 -23.44 17.79
CA GLN A 18 -12.11 -22.04 17.98
C GLN A 18 -12.76 -21.62 16.65
N VAL A 19 -14.07 -21.56 16.65
CA VAL A 19 -14.83 -20.92 15.57
C VAL A 19 -14.37 -19.47 15.60
N THR A 20 -13.46 -19.12 14.72
CA THR A 20 -13.01 -17.74 14.56
C THR A 20 -14.22 -16.94 14.14
N LYS A 21 -14.61 -15.94 14.96
CA LYS A 21 -15.71 -15.04 14.63
C LYS A 21 -15.42 -14.32 13.32
N GLN A 22 -16.47 -14.06 12.57
CA GLN A 22 -16.32 -13.31 11.32
C GLN A 22 -15.98 -11.84 11.63
N ASN A 23 -15.04 -11.26 10.87
CA ASN A 23 -14.78 -9.84 10.93
C ASN A 23 -16.00 -9.07 10.38
N ILE A 24 -16.66 -8.29 11.23
CA ILE A 24 -17.86 -7.52 10.85
C ILE A 24 -17.58 -6.54 9.71
N ARG A 25 -16.34 -6.06 9.57
CA ARG A 25 -15.94 -5.13 8.49
C ARG A 25 -15.96 -5.80 7.11
N HIS A 26 -15.96 -7.12 7.06
CA HIS A 26 -16.05 -7.87 5.79
C HIS A 26 -17.50 -8.06 5.31
N LEU A 27 -18.48 -7.72 6.15
CA LEU A 27 -19.89 -7.76 5.77
C LEU A 27 -20.30 -6.51 4.97
N SER A 28 -21.17 -6.72 3.99
CA SER A 28 -21.86 -5.62 3.31
C SER A 28 -22.90 -4.98 4.23
N SER A 29 -23.39 -3.80 3.87
CA SER A 29 -24.48 -3.14 4.60
C SER A 29 -25.76 -3.99 4.63
N GLU A 30 -26.02 -4.74 3.53
CA GLU A 30 -27.16 -5.66 3.45
C GLU A 30 -26.99 -6.85 4.40
N GLU A 31 -25.81 -7.47 4.46
CA GLU A 31 -25.53 -8.58 5.37
C GLU A 31 -25.63 -8.15 6.85
N ILE A 32 -25.11 -6.95 7.18
CA ILE A 32 -25.31 -6.36 8.52
C ILE A 32 -26.82 -6.13 8.77
N GLY A 33 -27.57 -5.69 7.76
CA GLY A 33 -29.00 -5.49 7.84
C GLY A 33 -29.77 -6.80 8.11
N GLN A 34 -29.42 -7.87 7.44
CA GLN A 34 -30.00 -9.20 7.67
C GLN A 34 -29.71 -9.67 9.10
N TYR A 35 -28.47 -9.51 9.55
CA TYR A 35 -28.10 -9.88 10.92
C TYR A 35 -28.91 -9.03 11.96
N ILE A 36 -28.94 -7.71 11.84
CA ILE A 36 -29.66 -6.80 12.74
C ILE A 36 -31.15 -7.17 12.80
N SER A 37 -31.75 -7.50 11.67
CA SER A 37 -33.16 -7.94 11.59
C SER A 37 -33.36 -9.31 12.27
N SER A 38 -32.41 -10.24 12.10
CA SER A 38 -32.50 -11.59 12.69
C SER A 38 -32.46 -11.61 14.20
N ILE A 39 -31.85 -10.59 14.82
CA ILE A 39 -31.80 -10.43 16.28
C ILE A 39 -32.91 -9.52 16.83
N GLY A 40 -33.88 -9.11 15.99
CA GLY A 40 -35.03 -8.31 16.37
C GLY A 40 -34.73 -6.81 16.58
N GLU A 41 -33.59 -6.33 16.14
CA GLU A 41 -33.21 -4.92 16.21
C GLU A 41 -33.77 -4.11 15.03
N LYS A 42 -33.90 -2.79 15.24
CA LYS A 42 -34.50 -1.89 14.25
C LYS A 42 -33.55 -1.61 13.08
N PRO A 43 -34.06 -1.48 11.82
CA PRO A 43 -33.22 -1.31 10.62
C PRO A 43 -32.25 -0.12 10.66
N PHE A 44 -32.60 0.99 11.33
CA PHE A 44 -31.71 2.16 11.43
C PHE A 44 -30.40 1.88 12.20
N ARG A 45 -30.32 0.78 12.96
CA ARG A 45 -29.11 0.34 13.66
C ARG A 45 -28.00 -0.02 12.69
N VAL A 46 -28.33 -0.50 11.51
CA VAL A 46 -27.36 -0.80 10.43
C VAL A 46 -26.51 0.43 10.12
N LYS A 47 -27.15 1.57 9.91
CA LYS A 47 -26.45 2.83 9.64
C LYS A 47 -25.53 3.21 10.83
N GLN A 48 -26.02 3.08 12.06
CA GLN A 48 -25.21 3.39 13.24
C GLN A 48 -23.97 2.49 13.37
N VAL A 49 -24.13 1.17 13.20
CA VAL A 49 -23.02 0.22 13.20
C VAL A 49 -22.02 0.57 12.11
N TYR A 50 -22.50 0.82 10.90
CA TYR A 50 -21.67 1.14 9.73
C TYR A 50 -20.88 2.45 9.91
N GLU A 51 -21.51 3.50 10.46
CA GLU A 51 -20.85 4.76 10.84
C GLU A 51 -19.73 4.54 11.86
N TRP A 52 -19.96 3.71 12.86
CA TRP A 52 -18.93 3.39 13.87
C TRP A 52 -17.74 2.66 13.27
N ILE A 53 -17.98 1.70 12.38
CA ILE A 53 -16.94 0.89 11.76
C ILE A 53 -16.06 1.74 10.81
N TRP A 54 -16.70 2.59 9.96
CA TRP A 54 -16.01 3.21 8.84
C TRP A 54 -15.74 4.72 8.99
N GLN A 55 -16.57 5.45 9.72
CA GLN A 55 -16.39 6.91 9.88
C GLN A 55 -15.80 7.28 11.24
N LYS A 56 -16.23 6.61 12.31
CA LYS A 56 -15.74 6.87 13.67
C LYS A 56 -14.58 5.97 14.07
N HIS A 57 -14.23 4.99 13.22
CA HIS A 57 -13.09 4.10 13.38
C HIS A 57 -13.06 3.41 14.74
N ALA A 58 -14.19 2.83 15.14
CA ALA A 58 -14.29 2.09 16.40
C ALA A 58 -13.35 0.87 16.39
N HIS A 59 -12.57 0.72 17.44
CA HIS A 59 -11.69 -0.43 17.65
C HIS A 59 -12.28 -1.48 18.60
N SER A 60 -13.50 -1.26 19.06
CA SER A 60 -14.28 -2.20 19.87
C SER A 60 -15.76 -1.88 19.77
N PHE A 61 -16.61 -2.87 19.99
CA PHE A 61 -18.06 -2.64 20.06
C PHE A 61 -18.46 -1.77 21.25
N ASP A 62 -17.69 -1.79 22.33
CA ASP A 62 -17.95 -0.96 23.51
C ASP A 62 -17.81 0.54 23.24
N ALA A 63 -16.99 0.92 22.27
CA ALA A 63 -16.86 2.32 21.82
C ALA A 63 -18.13 2.85 21.14
N MET A 64 -19.05 1.99 20.69
CA MET A 64 -20.26 2.34 19.93
C MET A 64 -21.37 2.88 20.87
N THR A 65 -21.13 4.01 21.53
CA THR A 65 -21.91 4.51 22.66
C THR A 65 -23.37 4.84 22.39
N ASN A 66 -23.77 5.05 21.13
CA ASN A 66 -25.18 5.26 20.74
C ASN A 66 -25.94 3.95 20.43
N LEU A 67 -25.28 2.80 20.58
CA LEU A 67 -25.92 1.48 20.60
C LEU A 67 -26.21 1.07 22.04
N SER A 68 -27.28 0.28 22.25
CA SER A 68 -27.60 -0.27 23.57
C SER A 68 -26.49 -1.22 24.04
N LYS A 69 -26.36 -1.39 25.37
CA LYS A 69 -25.37 -2.32 25.94
C LYS A 69 -25.58 -3.76 25.46
N GLU A 70 -26.86 -4.15 25.34
CA GLU A 70 -27.28 -5.47 24.89
C GLU A 70 -26.85 -5.72 23.45
N LEU A 71 -27.07 -4.75 22.55
CA LEU A 71 -26.65 -4.85 21.16
C LEU A 71 -25.13 -4.90 21.03
N ARG A 72 -24.39 -4.07 21.77
CA ARG A 72 -22.92 -4.12 21.78
C ARG A 72 -22.38 -5.46 22.26
N ALA A 73 -22.95 -6.02 23.33
CA ALA A 73 -22.60 -7.32 23.85
C ALA A 73 -22.87 -8.43 22.81
N ARG A 74 -24.04 -8.37 22.14
CA ARG A 74 -24.41 -9.32 21.09
C ARG A 74 -23.47 -9.26 19.89
N LEU A 75 -23.16 -8.05 19.39
CA LEU A 75 -22.18 -7.87 18.31
C LEU A 75 -20.81 -8.42 18.70
N SER A 76 -20.35 -8.18 19.93
CA SER A 76 -19.08 -8.71 20.45
C SER A 76 -19.07 -10.23 20.61
N GLN A 77 -20.25 -10.83 20.88
CA GLN A 77 -20.38 -12.29 20.96
C GLN A 77 -20.28 -12.94 19.56
N ASP A 78 -20.87 -12.32 18.54
CA ASP A 78 -21.04 -12.94 17.22
C ASP A 78 -19.96 -12.55 16.21
N PHE A 79 -19.29 -11.39 16.40
CA PHE A 79 -18.28 -10.87 15.47
C PHE A 79 -16.99 -10.47 16.15
N ASP A 80 -15.92 -10.45 15.33
CA ASP A 80 -14.69 -9.74 15.64
C ASP A 80 -14.68 -8.35 14.95
N LEU A 81 -13.97 -7.41 15.57
CA LEU A 81 -13.70 -6.09 15.01
C LEU A 81 -12.17 -5.85 15.08
N PRO A 82 -11.38 -6.56 14.26
CA PRO A 82 -9.94 -6.38 14.22
C PRO A 82 -9.61 -4.98 13.69
N ALA A 83 -8.58 -4.36 14.25
CA ALA A 83 -8.11 -3.04 13.83
C ALA A 83 -6.58 -3.03 13.79
N LEU A 84 -6.04 -2.33 12.80
CA LEU A 84 -4.64 -1.99 12.76
C LEU A 84 -4.33 -0.99 13.87
N ARG A 85 -3.19 -1.14 14.53
CA ARG A 85 -2.76 -0.25 15.63
C ARG A 85 -1.37 0.28 15.39
N ILE A 86 -1.11 1.52 15.77
CA ILE A 86 0.25 2.07 15.80
C ILE A 86 1.04 1.34 16.88
N ASP A 87 2.17 0.76 16.49
CA ASP A 87 3.14 0.13 17.38
C ASP A 87 4.22 1.15 17.78
N THR A 88 4.86 1.78 16.79
CA THR A 88 5.85 2.83 17.00
C THR A 88 5.71 3.94 15.96
N THR A 89 6.17 5.15 16.32
CA THR A 89 6.22 6.31 15.43
C THR A 89 7.58 6.98 15.52
N GLN A 90 8.15 7.31 14.36
CA GLN A 90 9.40 8.04 14.23
C GLN A 90 9.17 9.36 13.49
N HIS A 91 9.80 10.43 13.95
CA HIS A 91 9.69 11.77 13.37
C HIS A 91 11.04 12.19 12.77
N SER A 92 11.03 12.56 11.49
CA SER A 92 12.17 13.10 10.79
C SER A 92 12.34 14.59 11.03
N ALA A 93 13.58 15.08 10.94
CA ALA A 93 13.88 16.52 10.98
C ALA A 93 13.18 17.31 9.86
N ASP A 94 12.83 16.68 8.72
CA ASP A 94 12.11 17.30 7.62
C ASP A 94 10.57 17.27 7.78
N GLY A 95 10.08 16.81 8.93
CA GLY A 95 8.67 16.71 9.24
C GLY A 95 8.01 15.39 8.80
N THR A 96 8.69 14.52 8.08
CA THR A 96 8.15 13.19 7.72
C THR A 96 7.90 12.35 8.97
N VAL A 97 6.77 11.64 9.01
CA VAL A 97 6.43 10.74 10.12
C VAL A 97 6.30 9.32 9.57
N LYS A 98 7.14 8.42 10.08
CA LYS A 98 7.05 6.98 9.79
C LYS A 98 6.38 6.28 10.95
N SER A 99 5.34 5.49 10.65
CA SER A 99 4.63 4.67 11.62
C SER A 99 4.77 3.20 11.28
N ARG A 100 5.08 2.39 12.28
CA ARG A 100 4.96 0.95 12.22
C ARG A 100 3.63 0.57 12.83
N PHE A 101 2.85 -0.20 12.08
CA PHE A 101 1.55 -0.68 12.48
C PHE A 101 1.62 -2.16 12.80
N LYS A 102 0.83 -2.59 13.77
CA LYS A 102 0.67 -3.98 14.16
C LYS A 102 -0.71 -4.47 13.76
N THR A 103 -0.77 -5.57 13.00
CA THR A 103 -2.02 -6.25 12.66
C THR A 103 -2.57 -7.01 13.86
N TRP A 104 -3.83 -7.42 13.77
CA TRP A 104 -4.47 -8.28 14.77
C TRP A 104 -3.70 -9.57 15.06
N GLU A 105 -3.11 -10.17 14.04
CA GLU A 105 -2.30 -11.39 14.11
C GLU A 105 -0.88 -11.15 14.63
N GLY A 106 -0.49 -9.90 14.86
CA GLY A 106 0.83 -9.53 15.37
C GLY A 106 1.88 -9.26 14.31
N HIS A 107 1.53 -9.25 13.03
CA HIS A 107 2.45 -8.85 11.96
C HIS A 107 2.67 -7.33 11.94
N MET A 108 3.82 -6.91 11.43
CA MET A 108 4.19 -5.50 11.31
C MET A 108 4.15 -5.04 9.86
N VAL A 109 3.71 -3.81 9.66
CA VAL A 109 3.74 -3.10 8.37
C VAL A 109 4.02 -1.62 8.63
N GLU A 110 4.68 -0.94 7.70
CA GLU A 110 5.04 0.47 7.85
C GLU A 110 4.32 1.34 6.84
N GLY A 111 3.97 2.56 7.26
CA GLY A 111 3.46 3.62 6.42
C GLY A 111 4.07 4.97 6.79
N VAL A 112 3.96 5.94 5.90
CA VAL A 112 4.65 7.23 6.03
C VAL A 112 3.71 8.39 5.74
N LEU A 113 3.68 9.36 6.64
CA LEU A 113 3.12 10.69 6.39
C LEU A 113 4.22 11.59 5.82
N ILE A 114 4.02 12.08 4.60
CA ILE A 114 4.97 12.96 3.90
C ILE A 114 4.33 14.34 3.78
N PRO A 115 4.70 15.30 4.63
CA PRO A 115 4.19 16.66 4.59
C PRO A 115 4.93 17.49 3.54
N THR A 116 4.21 18.42 2.93
CA THR A 116 4.75 19.58 2.21
C THR A 116 3.92 20.80 2.57
N ASP A 117 4.31 21.99 2.16
CA ASP A 117 3.58 23.22 2.45
C ASP A 117 2.11 23.16 1.97
N THR A 118 1.88 22.49 0.85
CA THR A 118 0.58 22.44 0.18
C THR A 118 -0.12 21.09 0.28
N ARG A 119 0.57 20.02 0.70
CA ARG A 119 0.03 18.66 0.66
C ARG A 119 0.44 17.84 1.87
N GLN A 120 -0.48 16.98 2.32
CA GLN A 120 -0.24 15.91 3.28
C GLN A 120 -0.45 14.59 2.54
N THR A 121 0.62 13.84 2.29
CA THR A 121 0.55 12.59 1.51
C THR A 121 0.75 11.38 2.43
N ALA A 122 -0.17 10.43 2.39
CA ALA A 122 0.05 9.11 2.98
C ALA A 122 0.72 8.18 1.97
N CYS A 123 1.85 7.59 2.34
CA CYS A 123 2.47 6.47 1.65
C CYS A 123 2.09 5.20 2.39
N VAL A 124 1.27 4.34 1.76
CA VAL A 124 0.65 3.18 2.38
C VAL A 124 1.12 1.87 1.76
N SER A 125 1.04 0.82 2.54
CA SER A 125 1.46 -0.53 2.20
C SER A 125 0.31 -1.37 1.69
N SER A 126 0.62 -2.45 0.98
CA SER A 126 -0.37 -3.40 0.44
C SER A 126 -0.14 -4.84 0.87
N GLN A 127 1.04 -5.16 1.38
CA GLN A 127 1.42 -6.52 1.76
C GLN A 127 2.32 -6.48 3.00
N ILE A 128 2.34 -7.57 3.75
CA ILE A 128 3.33 -7.84 4.80
C ILE A 128 4.51 -8.54 4.15
N GLY A 129 5.61 -7.79 3.94
CA GLY A 129 6.74 -8.20 3.10
C GLY A 129 6.43 -8.11 1.59
N CYS A 130 7.34 -8.60 0.74
CA CYS A 130 7.17 -8.56 -0.72
C CYS A 130 7.83 -9.77 -1.38
N SER A 131 7.18 -10.34 -2.42
CA SER A 131 7.72 -11.49 -3.15
C SER A 131 8.51 -11.11 -4.41
N LEU A 132 8.61 -9.82 -4.75
CA LEU A 132 9.23 -9.40 -6.02
C LEU A 132 10.75 -9.33 -5.97
N SER A 133 11.34 -9.31 -4.78
CA SER A 133 12.80 -9.35 -4.55
C SER A 133 13.58 -8.29 -5.34
N CYS A 134 13.02 -7.07 -5.46
CA CYS A 134 13.73 -5.94 -6.08
C CYS A 134 14.99 -5.64 -5.28
N ARG A 135 16.17 -5.65 -5.94
CA ARG A 135 17.48 -5.60 -5.28
C ARG A 135 17.83 -4.27 -4.62
N PHE A 136 17.07 -3.24 -4.86
CA PHE A 136 17.26 -1.88 -4.30
C PHE A 136 16.25 -1.54 -3.20
N CYS A 137 15.33 -2.45 -2.84
CA CYS A 137 14.24 -2.21 -1.92
C CYS A 137 14.35 -3.11 -0.69
N ALA A 138 14.42 -2.53 0.51
CA ALA A 138 14.53 -3.27 1.76
C ALA A 138 13.37 -4.26 1.98
N THR A 139 12.14 -3.87 1.60
CA THR A 139 10.99 -4.78 1.64
C THR A 139 11.17 -6.01 0.75
N GLY A 140 11.96 -5.92 -0.32
CA GLY A 140 12.26 -7.05 -1.20
C GLY A 140 13.08 -8.17 -0.54
N TYR A 141 13.70 -7.90 0.60
CA TYR A 141 14.45 -8.87 1.44
C TYR A 141 13.60 -9.42 2.60
N ILE A 142 12.35 -8.95 2.74
CA ILE A 142 11.42 -9.46 3.75
C ILE A 142 10.49 -10.48 3.09
N GLU A 143 10.47 -11.69 3.64
CA GLU A 143 9.55 -12.72 3.20
C GLU A 143 8.10 -12.23 3.25
N ARG A 144 7.39 -12.37 2.12
CA ARG A 144 5.96 -12.04 2.09
C ARG A 144 5.16 -13.05 2.92
N LYS A 145 4.51 -12.57 3.95
CA LYS A 145 3.63 -13.40 4.80
C LYS A 145 2.23 -13.50 4.19
N ARG A 146 1.61 -12.35 3.91
CA ARG A 146 0.28 -12.27 3.27
C ARG A 146 0.01 -10.89 2.65
N ASN A 147 -1.07 -10.81 1.95
CA ASN A 147 -1.66 -9.53 1.55
C ASN A 147 -2.31 -8.87 2.77
N LEU A 148 -2.33 -7.53 2.80
CA LEU A 148 -3.20 -6.79 3.71
C LEU A 148 -4.64 -6.90 3.24
N ASN A 149 -5.58 -7.03 4.17
CA ASN A 149 -7.00 -6.93 3.89
C ASN A 149 -7.37 -5.45 3.61
N TYR A 150 -8.48 -5.23 2.94
CA TYR A 150 -8.88 -3.88 2.55
C TYR A 150 -9.20 -2.97 3.76
N ASP A 151 -9.66 -3.54 4.85
CA ASP A 151 -9.91 -2.85 6.10
C ASP A 151 -8.60 -2.47 6.83
N GLU A 152 -7.54 -3.29 6.74
CA GLU A 152 -6.22 -2.96 7.25
C GLU A 152 -5.57 -1.81 6.46
N ILE A 153 -5.70 -1.83 5.13
CA ILE A 153 -5.24 -0.72 4.27
C ILE A 153 -6.01 0.56 4.58
N TYR A 154 -7.32 0.46 4.81
CA TYR A 154 -8.15 1.59 5.19
C TYR A 154 -7.73 2.17 6.54
N ASP A 155 -7.48 1.32 7.55
CA ASP A 155 -7.00 1.74 8.86
C ASP A 155 -5.65 2.46 8.78
N GLU A 156 -4.73 1.97 7.97
CA GLU A 156 -3.43 2.62 7.74
C GLU A 156 -3.62 4.07 7.27
N VAL A 157 -4.50 4.29 6.28
CA VAL A 157 -4.84 5.63 5.80
C VAL A 157 -5.47 6.49 6.89
N VAL A 158 -6.39 5.92 7.66
CA VAL A 158 -7.08 6.65 8.75
C VAL A 158 -6.11 7.07 9.84
N LEU A 159 -5.24 6.16 10.28
CA LEU A 159 -4.25 6.43 11.33
C LEU A 159 -3.25 7.50 10.87
N ILE A 160 -2.79 7.45 9.61
CA ILE A 160 -1.93 8.49 9.05
C ILE A 160 -2.69 9.82 8.89
N ASN A 161 -4.00 9.80 8.55
CA ASN A 161 -4.81 11.02 8.50
C ASN A 161 -4.95 11.67 9.88
N GLN A 162 -5.16 10.88 10.92
CA GLN A 162 -5.21 11.37 12.30
C GLN A 162 -3.88 12.00 12.72
N GLN A 163 -2.76 11.40 12.35
CA GLN A 163 -1.43 11.99 12.58
C GLN A 163 -1.24 13.30 11.83
N ALA A 164 -1.71 13.39 10.58
CA ALA A 164 -1.66 14.64 9.80
C ALA A 164 -2.47 15.76 10.46
N GLU A 165 -3.64 15.44 10.98
CA GLU A 165 -4.48 16.41 11.73
C GLU A 165 -3.83 16.82 13.05
N GLN A 166 -3.28 15.86 13.81
CA GLN A 166 -2.65 16.12 15.11
C GLN A 166 -1.35 16.93 14.98
N VAL A 167 -0.49 16.60 14.00
CA VAL A 167 0.84 17.23 13.86
C VAL A 167 0.77 18.52 13.06
N TYR A 168 -0.07 18.56 12.00
CA TYR A 168 -0.09 19.66 11.03
C TYR A 168 -1.41 20.44 10.99
N GLY A 169 -2.43 20.04 11.75
CA GLY A 169 -3.76 20.66 11.68
C GLY A 169 -4.45 20.49 10.31
N LYS A 170 -4.01 19.56 9.48
CA LYS A 170 -4.47 19.38 8.08
C LYS A 170 -4.75 17.91 7.82
N LYS A 171 -5.87 17.63 7.13
CA LYS A 171 -6.19 16.29 6.62
C LYS A 171 -5.28 15.88 5.48
N LEU A 172 -5.21 14.58 5.23
CA LEU A 172 -4.56 14.05 4.04
C LEU A 172 -5.17 14.66 2.76
N SER A 173 -4.30 15.02 1.83
CA SER A 173 -4.68 15.51 0.51
C SER A 173 -4.44 14.48 -0.59
N ASN A 174 -3.49 13.55 -0.39
CA ASN A 174 -3.10 12.55 -1.37
C ASN A 174 -2.74 11.23 -0.69
N ILE A 175 -2.88 10.13 -1.44
CA ILE A 175 -2.45 8.79 -1.02
C ILE A 175 -1.61 8.19 -2.15
N VAL A 176 -0.49 7.56 -1.79
CA VAL A 176 0.33 6.79 -2.73
C VAL A 176 0.53 5.37 -2.19
N PHE A 177 0.24 4.38 -3.00
CA PHE A 177 0.53 2.97 -2.72
C PHE A 177 1.97 2.68 -3.14
N MET A 178 2.92 3.17 -2.34
CA MET A 178 4.37 3.08 -2.57
C MET A 178 5.12 2.58 -1.33
N GLY A 179 4.40 2.01 -0.37
CA GLY A 179 4.94 1.38 0.84
C GLY A 179 5.37 -0.07 0.59
N MET A 180 5.12 -0.95 1.54
CA MET A 180 5.53 -2.35 1.48
C MET A 180 4.61 -3.17 0.57
N GLY A 181 5.21 -4.01 -0.30
CA GLY A 181 4.50 -4.93 -1.18
C GLY A 181 4.22 -4.39 -2.58
N GLU A 182 3.67 -5.26 -3.42
CA GLU A 182 3.20 -4.94 -4.78
C GLU A 182 1.67 -4.84 -4.79
N PRO A 183 1.10 -3.64 -4.99
CA PRO A 183 -0.35 -3.45 -4.92
C PRO A 183 -1.13 -4.30 -5.92
N LEU A 184 -0.60 -4.53 -7.13
CA LEU A 184 -1.30 -5.31 -8.14
C LEU A 184 -1.27 -6.83 -7.88
N LEU A 185 -0.44 -7.32 -6.95
CA LEU A 185 -0.53 -8.68 -6.41
C LEU A 185 -1.52 -8.80 -5.24
N ASN A 186 -2.02 -7.65 -4.74
CA ASN A 186 -3.12 -7.56 -3.78
C ASN A 186 -4.36 -6.89 -4.39
N TYR A 187 -4.61 -7.12 -5.65
CA TYR A 187 -5.54 -6.40 -6.51
C TYR A 187 -6.91 -6.13 -5.88
N LYS A 188 -7.59 -7.20 -5.45
CA LYS A 188 -8.97 -7.12 -4.93
C LYS A 188 -9.07 -6.26 -3.66
N HIS A 189 -8.15 -6.42 -2.73
CA HIS A 189 -8.16 -5.66 -1.48
C HIS A 189 -7.74 -4.20 -1.70
N VAL A 190 -6.77 -3.93 -2.58
CA VAL A 190 -6.39 -2.56 -2.93
C VAL A 190 -7.55 -1.81 -3.59
N LEU A 191 -8.25 -2.41 -4.56
CA LEU A 191 -9.42 -1.78 -5.17
C LEU A 191 -10.54 -1.52 -4.16
N LYS A 192 -10.86 -2.50 -3.32
CA LYS A 192 -11.89 -2.37 -2.28
C LYS A 192 -11.53 -1.32 -1.23
N ALA A 193 -10.24 -1.22 -0.87
CA ALA A 193 -9.75 -0.15 0.02
C ALA A 193 -9.91 1.23 -0.62
N ILE A 194 -9.53 1.39 -1.89
CA ILE A 194 -9.67 2.67 -2.62
C ILE A 194 -11.14 3.04 -2.76
N GLU A 195 -12.02 2.08 -3.07
CA GLU A 195 -13.46 2.29 -3.09
C GLU A 195 -13.96 2.85 -1.76
N LYS A 196 -13.57 2.21 -0.64
CA LYS A 196 -13.96 2.63 0.70
C LYS A 196 -13.39 3.99 1.10
N ILE A 197 -12.10 4.25 0.78
CA ILE A 197 -11.46 5.56 0.99
C ILE A 197 -12.22 6.66 0.23
N SER A 198 -12.71 6.35 -0.97
CA SER A 198 -13.35 7.33 -1.83
C SER A 198 -14.86 7.49 -1.59
N ALA A 199 -15.48 6.52 -0.93
CA ALA A 199 -16.91 6.53 -0.67
C ALA A 199 -17.32 7.68 0.30
N PRO A 200 -18.52 8.27 0.13
CA PRO A 200 -19.01 9.32 1.05
C PRO A 200 -19.16 8.85 2.49
N ASP A 201 -19.41 7.58 2.70
CA ASP A 201 -19.50 6.90 4.00
C ASP A 201 -18.15 6.40 4.53
N GLY A 202 -17.05 6.66 3.80
CA GLY A 202 -15.66 6.49 4.18
C GLY A 202 -14.98 7.84 4.40
N LEU A 203 -13.78 8.04 3.78
CA LEU A 203 -13.03 9.31 3.88
C LEU A 203 -13.44 10.35 2.85
N GLY A 204 -14.24 10.01 1.83
CA GLY A 204 -14.70 10.91 0.78
C GLY A 204 -13.58 11.49 -0.10
N MET A 205 -12.41 10.84 -0.16
CA MET A 205 -11.29 11.32 -0.94
C MET A 205 -11.49 11.03 -2.43
N SER A 206 -11.28 12.03 -3.28
CA SER A 206 -11.34 11.82 -4.73
C SER A 206 -10.32 10.79 -5.19
N PRO A 207 -10.71 9.77 -5.98
CA PRO A 207 -9.77 8.79 -6.53
C PRO A 207 -8.60 9.41 -7.31
N ARG A 208 -8.78 10.58 -7.92
CA ARG A 208 -7.71 11.31 -8.63
C ARG A 208 -6.58 11.80 -7.71
N ARG A 209 -6.79 11.77 -6.40
CA ARG A 209 -5.76 12.07 -5.38
C ARG A 209 -5.02 10.82 -4.90
N ILE A 210 -5.35 9.67 -5.49
CA ILE A 210 -4.76 8.38 -5.17
C ILE A 210 -3.90 7.93 -6.35
N THR A 211 -2.67 7.52 -6.08
CA THR A 211 -1.75 6.93 -7.06
C THR A 211 -1.39 5.51 -6.62
N VAL A 212 -1.65 4.55 -7.48
CA VAL A 212 -1.18 3.17 -7.29
C VAL A 212 0.10 2.98 -8.06
N SER A 213 1.18 2.62 -7.36
CA SER A 213 2.46 2.28 -7.99
C SER A 213 2.56 0.77 -8.20
N THR A 214 3.20 0.35 -9.28
CA THR A 214 3.45 -1.06 -9.57
C THR A 214 4.85 -1.27 -10.12
N ALA A 215 5.45 -2.39 -9.75
CA ALA A 215 6.69 -2.86 -10.37
C ALA A 215 6.49 -3.35 -11.82
N GLY A 216 5.24 -3.43 -12.27
CA GLY A 216 4.91 -3.77 -13.64
C GLY A 216 4.36 -5.19 -13.80
N VAL A 217 3.17 -5.45 -13.26
CA VAL A 217 2.39 -6.67 -13.52
C VAL A 217 1.49 -6.41 -14.73
N ALA A 218 1.99 -6.63 -15.95
CA ALA A 218 1.37 -6.22 -17.21
C ALA A 218 -0.10 -6.69 -17.35
N LYS A 219 -0.39 -7.94 -16.97
CA LYS A 219 -1.75 -8.49 -16.96
C LYS A 219 -2.69 -7.66 -16.08
N MET A 220 -2.23 -7.27 -14.88
CA MET A 220 -3.06 -6.53 -13.94
C MET A 220 -3.20 -5.06 -14.32
N ILE A 221 -2.20 -4.46 -14.98
CA ILE A 221 -2.31 -3.12 -15.56
C ILE A 221 -3.42 -3.11 -16.63
N ARG A 222 -3.51 -4.14 -17.47
CA ARG A 222 -4.62 -4.28 -18.43
C ARG A 222 -5.97 -4.42 -17.72
N GLN A 223 -6.03 -5.23 -16.64
CA GLN A 223 -7.23 -5.40 -15.84
C GLN A 223 -7.71 -4.09 -15.21
N LEU A 224 -6.80 -3.22 -14.74
CA LEU A 224 -7.18 -1.87 -14.29
C LEU A 224 -7.87 -1.06 -15.40
N GLY A 225 -7.44 -1.24 -16.65
CA GLY A 225 -8.08 -0.64 -17.81
C GLY A 225 -9.51 -1.17 -18.04
N ASP A 226 -9.67 -2.50 -17.97
CA ASP A 226 -10.99 -3.15 -18.13
C ASP A 226 -11.96 -2.72 -17.03
N ASP A 227 -11.48 -2.62 -15.78
CA ASP A 227 -12.25 -2.18 -14.62
C ASP A 227 -12.51 -0.65 -14.60
N LYS A 228 -11.93 0.09 -15.57
CA LYS A 228 -12.09 1.55 -15.73
C LYS A 228 -11.85 2.30 -14.41
N VAL A 229 -10.78 1.95 -13.71
CA VAL A 229 -10.42 2.58 -12.44
C VAL A 229 -10.26 4.10 -12.59
N ARG A 230 -10.39 4.85 -11.49
CA ARG A 230 -10.40 6.32 -11.49
C ARG A 230 -9.20 6.95 -10.79
N PHE A 231 -8.26 6.15 -10.31
CA PHE A 231 -7.02 6.61 -9.68
C PHE A 231 -5.86 6.65 -10.70
N ASN A 232 -4.77 7.33 -10.35
CA ASN A 232 -3.58 7.47 -11.18
C ASN A 232 -2.66 6.25 -11.03
N LEU A 233 -1.88 5.97 -12.06
CA LEU A 233 -0.94 4.84 -12.09
C LEU A 233 0.50 5.33 -12.16
N ALA A 234 1.38 4.73 -11.36
CA ALA A 234 2.82 4.93 -11.44
C ALA A 234 3.50 3.60 -11.81
N LEU A 235 4.34 3.59 -12.83
CA LEU A 235 5.21 2.46 -13.15
C LEU A 235 6.58 2.65 -12.51
N SER A 236 6.97 1.78 -11.62
CA SER A 236 8.36 1.61 -11.14
C SER A 236 9.21 1.06 -12.27
N LEU A 237 9.73 1.95 -13.13
CA LEU A 237 10.50 1.59 -14.31
C LEU A 237 11.94 1.25 -13.96
N HIS A 238 12.66 2.16 -13.33
CA HIS A 238 14.02 2.11 -12.76
C HIS A 238 15.15 1.69 -13.71
N ALA A 239 14.85 1.10 -14.85
CA ALA A 239 15.78 0.90 -15.98
C ALA A 239 14.99 0.85 -17.28
N ALA A 240 15.55 1.44 -18.35
CA ALA A 240 14.88 1.60 -19.64
C ALA A 240 15.34 0.57 -20.70
N ASN A 241 16.00 -0.51 -20.27
CA ASN A 241 16.26 -1.71 -21.07
C ASN A 241 16.10 -2.96 -20.22
N ASP A 242 15.67 -4.06 -20.86
CA ASP A 242 15.34 -5.30 -20.18
C ASP A 242 16.53 -5.93 -19.47
N LYS A 243 17.75 -5.80 -20.01
CA LYS A 243 18.96 -6.38 -19.39
C LYS A 243 19.19 -5.77 -17.99
N LYS A 244 19.25 -4.43 -17.90
CA LYS A 244 19.43 -3.73 -16.61
C LYS A 244 18.23 -3.91 -15.71
N ARG A 245 17.02 -3.92 -16.28
CA ARG A 245 15.80 -4.08 -15.50
C ARG A 245 15.69 -5.47 -14.87
N ASN A 246 16.03 -6.53 -15.60
CA ASN A 246 16.12 -7.91 -15.07
C ASN A 246 17.13 -8.01 -13.92
N GLU A 247 18.24 -7.26 -14.01
CA GLU A 247 19.28 -7.28 -12.97
C GLU A 247 18.77 -6.72 -11.65
N ILE A 248 17.92 -5.68 -11.66
CA ILE A 248 17.46 -5.03 -10.43
C ILE A 248 16.02 -5.39 -10.02
N MET A 249 15.21 -5.88 -10.97
CA MET A 249 13.78 -6.21 -10.78
C MET A 249 13.48 -7.55 -11.46
N PRO A 250 13.59 -8.68 -10.76
CA PRO A 250 13.37 -10.02 -11.35
C PRO A 250 12.01 -10.20 -12.02
N ILE A 251 10.98 -9.48 -11.60
CA ILE A 251 9.65 -9.50 -12.23
C ILE A 251 9.67 -9.16 -13.72
N ASN A 252 10.69 -8.43 -14.19
CA ASN A 252 10.81 -8.06 -15.60
C ASN A 252 11.00 -9.26 -16.53
N GLU A 253 11.54 -10.38 -16.05
CA GLU A 253 11.69 -11.60 -16.84
C GLU A 253 10.35 -12.10 -17.38
N SER A 254 9.27 -11.95 -16.59
CA SER A 254 7.91 -12.31 -16.98
C SER A 254 7.06 -11.12 -17.46
N ASN A 255 7.53 -9.88 -17.29
CA ASN A 255 6.84 -8.65 -17.64
C ASN A 255 7.84 -7.66 -18.27
N ASN A 256 8.35 -7.99 -19.45
CA ASN A 256 9.35 -7.18 -20.14
C ASN A 256 8.80 -5.80 -20.58
N LEU A 257 9.69 -4.89 -20.93
CA LEU A 257 9.35 -3.51 -21.29
C LEU A 257 8.31 -3.43 -22.42
N LYS A 258 8.39 -4.32 -23.42
CA LYS A 258 7.42 -4.36 -24.51
C LYS A 258 6.01 -4.62 -23.98
N SER A 259 5.84 -5.64 -23.13
CA SER A 259 4.54 -5.98 -22.55
C SER A 259 4.00 -4.87 -21.63
N LEU A 260 4.90 -4.16 -20.93
CA LEU A 260 4.53 -3.03 -20.07
C LEU A 260 4.08 -1.82 -20.91
N ILE A 261 4.79 -1.47 -21.97
CA ILE A 261 4.40 -0.39 -22.90
C ILE A 261 3.01 -0.67 -23.47
N GLU A 262 2.76 -1.88 -23.95
CA GLU A 262 1.44 -2.27 -24.45
C GLU A 262 0.34 -2.17 -23.38
N ALA A 263 0.63 -2.63 -22.14
CA ALA A 263 -0.33 -2.60 -21.05
C ALA A 263 -0.65 -1.17 -20.61
N LEU A 264 0.34 -0.28 -20.53
CA LEU A 264 0.16 1.14 -20.16
C LEU A 264 -0.62 1.90 -21.24
N ASN A 265 -0.34 1.66 -22.51
CA ASN A 265 -1.12 2.24 -23.61
C ASN A 265 -2.58 1.78 -23.57
N TYR A 266 -2.81 0.49 -23.29
CA TYR A 266 -4.16 -0.04 -23.11
C TYR A 266 -4.88 0.61 -21.93
N PHE A 267 -4.22 0.67 -20.76
CA PHE A 267 -4.75 1.34 -19.56
C PHE A 267 -5.17 2.78 -19.86
N TYR A 268 -4.29 3.57 -20.46
CA TYR A 268 -4.61 4.96 -20.80
C TYR A 268 -5.75 5.08 -21.81
N LYS A 269 -5.79 4.20 -22.80
CA LYS A 269 -6.90 4.17 -23.78
C LYS A 269 -8.24 4.01 -23.10
N GLN A 270 -8.32 3.14 -22.08
CA GLN A 270 -9.57 2.82 -21.37
C GLN A 270 -9.93 3.87 -20.30
N THR A 271 -8.97 4.42 -19.58
CA THR A 271 -9.22 5.21 -18.36
C THR A 271 -8.98 6.70 -18.55
N LYS A 272 -8.04 7.11 -19.40
CA LYS A 272 -7.50 8.48 -19.51
C LYS A 272 -6.90 9.02 -18.21
N ASN A 273 -6.57 8.16 -17.26
CA ASN A 273 -5.93 8.56 -16.01
C ASN A 273 -4.44 8.84 -16.23
N GLU A 274 -3.87 9.69 -15.36
CA GLU A 274 -2.44 10.03 -15.40
C GLU A 274 -1.56 8.79 -15.20
N ILE A 275 -0.47 8.74 -15.98
CA ILE A 275 0.58 7.74 -15.86
C ILE A 275 1.89 8.47 -15.52
N THR A 276 2.56 8.04 -14.45
CA THR A 276 3.90 8.50 -14.12
C THR A 276 4.91 7.35 -14.23
N LEU A 277 6.14 7.68 -14.62
CA LEU A 277 7.26 6.76 -14.62
C LEU A 277 8.17 7.10 -13.45
N GLU A 278 8.44 6.13 -12.58
CA GLU A 278 9.35 6.27 -11.45
C GLU A 278 10.71 5.69 -11.84
N TYR A 279 11.78 6.48 -11.77
CA TYR A 279 13.11 6.09 -12.21
C TYR A 279 14.16 6.47 -11.16
N ILE A 280 14.61 5.47 -10.39
CA ILE A 280 15.71 5.64 -9.42
C ILE A 280 17.03 5.69 -10.19
N LEU A 281 17.86 6.69 -9.91
CA LEU A 281 19.22 6.78 -10.44
C LEU A 281 20.20 6.05 -9.52
N PHE A 282 20.92 5.10 -10.08
CA PHE A 282 22.02 4.37 -9.45
C PHE A 282 23.35 4.74 -10.10
N ASN A 283 24.33 5.07 -9.28
CA ASN A 283 25.66 5.47 -9.72
C ASN A 283 26.33 4.40 -10.61
N ASN A 284 26.82 4.81 -11.77
CA ASN A 284 27.50 3.97 -12.76
C ASN A 284 26.68 2.76 -13.24
N PHE A 285 25.34 2.79 -13.09
CA PHE A 285 24.49 1.71 -13.53
C PHE A 285 23.46 2.17 -14.59
N ASN A 286 22.66 3.19 -14.29
CA ASN A 286 21.59 3.66 -15.17
C ASN A 286 21.54 5.21 -15.28
N ASP A 287 22.66 5.87 -15.04
CA ASP A 287 22.81 7.32 -14.93
C ASP A 287 23.66 7.95 -16.07
N SER A 288 23.89 7.20 -17.17
CA SER A 288 24.61 7.68 -18.34
C SER A 288 23.67 8.34 -19.37
N GLU A 289 24.24 9.12 -20.34
CA GLU A 289 23.47 9.65 -21.47
C GLU A 289 22.79 8.55 -22.28
N LYS A 290 23.43 7.39 -22.46
CA LYS A 290 22.82 6.23 -23.11
C LYS A 290 21.58 5.75 -22.39
N ASP A 291 21.61 5.74 -21.06
CA ASP A 291 20.43 5.35 -20.25
C ASP A 291 19.32 6.40 -20.37
N ALA A 292 19.68 7.69 -20.45
CA ALA A 292 18.72 8.75 -20.73
C ALA A 292 18.08 8.61 -22.12
N ASP A 293 18.84 8.26 -23.15
CA ASP A 293 18.30 7.98 -24.49
C ASP A 293 17.33 6.79 -24.50
N GLU A 294 17.65 5.73 -23.77
CA GLU A 294 16.76 4.59 -23.61
C GLU A 294 15.47 4.98 -22.89
N LEU A 295 15.57 5.79 -21.83
CA LEU A 295 14.41 6.33 -21.10
C LEU A 295 13.53 7.22 -21.99
N ILE A 296 14.14 8.10 -22.78
CA ILE A 296 13.44 8.96 -23.75
C ILE A 296 12.66 8.12 -24.76
N LYS A 297 13.26 7.03 -25.26
CA LYS A 297 12.60 6.11 -26.19
C LYS A 297 11.37 5.46 -25.56
N ILE A 298 11.47 5.00 -24.32
CA ILE A 298 10.33 4.44 -23.58
C ILE A 298 9.25 5.50 -23.34
N TYR A 299 9.65 6.68 -22.82
CA TYR A 299 8.73 7.80 -22.56
C TYR A 299 7.89 8.17 -23.79
N ARG A 300 8.51 8.21 -24.99
CA ARG A 300 7.81 8.55 -26.23
C ARG A 300 6.83 7.47 -26.72
N GLN A 301 6.91 6.25 -26.20
CA GLN A 301 6.01 5.15 -26.55
C GLN A 301 4.80 5.01 -25.61
N ILE A 302 4.82 5.74 -24.49
CA ILE A 302 3.80 5.66 -23.45
C ILE A 302 3.17 7.04 -23.30
N PRO A 303 1.86 7.18 -23.11
CA PRO A 303 1.22 8.44 -22.79
C PRO A 303 1.47 8.83 -21.32
N ALA A 304 2.75 8.92 -20.95
CA ALA A 304 3.16 9.27 -19.60
C ALA A 304 3.15 10.80 -19.41
N ASP A 305 2.56 11.26 -18.31
CA ASP A 305 2.46 12.68 -17.98
C ASP A 305 3.76 13.23 -17.39
N LEU A 306 4.50 12.39 -16.66
CA LEU A 306 5.68 12.80 -15.91
C LEU A 306 6.65 11.63 -15.70
N VAL A 307 7.94 11.95 -15.71
CA VAL A 307 9.01 11.05 -15.22
C VAL A 307 9.53 11.61 -13.89
N ASN A 308 9.34 10.87 -12.80
CA ASN A 308 9.95 11.17 -11.52
C ASN A 308 11.34 10.54 -11.47
N ILE A 309 12.39 11.35 -11.53
CA ILE A 309 13.76 10.93 -11.27
C ILE A 309 13.95 10.94 -9.76
N ILE A 310 14.33 9.79 -9.19
CA ILE A 310 14.40 9.57 -7.75
C ILE A 310 15.86 9.34 -7.37
N GLU A 311 16.30 9.99 -6.31
CA GLU A 311 17.59 9.67 -5.68
C GLU A 311 17.53 8.29 -5.04
N TYR A 312 18.55 7.47 -5.27
CA TYR A 312 18.67 6.21 -4.56
C TYR A 312 18.89 6.44 -3.06
N ASN A 313 18.12 5.73 -2.26
CA ASN A 313 18.27 5.70 -0.81
C ASN A 313 18.97 4.39 -0.43
N PRO A 314 20.18 4.43 0.15
CA PRO A 314 20.91 3.22 0.51
C PRO A 314 20.12 2.34 1.47
N ILE A 315 20.26 1.03 1.28
CA ILE A 315 19.75 -0.01 2.17
C ILE A 315 20.91 -0.96 2.52
N GLU A 316 20.83 -1.60 3.67
CA GLU A 316 21.90 -2.42 4.23
C GLU A 316 22.38 -3.55 3.29
N PHE A 317 21.44 -4.15 2.54
CA PHE A 317 21.70 -5.36 1.75
C PHE A 317 22.05 -5.08 0.27
N ALA A 318 21.93 -3.83 -0.20
CA ALA A 318 22.16 -3.49 -1.59
C ALA A 318 23.52 -2.83 -1.82
N LYS A 319 24.18 -3.21 -2.92
CA LYS A 319 25.50 -2.66 -3.29
C LYS A 319 25.41 -1.42 -4.20
N PHE A 320 24.22 -0.82 -4.33
CA PHE A 320 24.06 0.38 -5.12
C PHE A 320 24.45 1.64 -4.34
N SER A 321 24.87 2.68 -5.04
CA SER A 321 25.12 3.99 -4.49
C SER A 321 24.37 5.07 -5.26
N LYS A 322 24.13 6.20 -4.59
CA LYS A 322 23.56 7.40 -5.23
C LYS A 322 24.63 8.01 -6.16
N PRO A 323 24.23 8.48 -7.39
CA PRO A 323 25.13 9.26 -8.22
C PRO A 323 25.52 10.59 -7.55
N GLU A 324 26.67 11.12 -7.94
CA GLU A 324 27.07 12.48 -7.56
C GLU A 324 26.10 13.52 -8.15
N GLU A 325 25.95 14.65 -7.48
CA GLU A 325 24.97 15.67 -7.86
C GLU A 325 25.12 16.16 -9.31
N HIS A 326 26.36 16.39 -9.75
CA HIS A 326 26.63 16.83 -11.12
C HIS A 326 26.15 15.82 -12.19
N ARG A 327 26.16 14.51 -11.89
CA ARG A 327 25.64 13.46 -12.79
C ARG A 327 24.11 13.49 -12.86
N ILE A 328 23.47 13.68 -11.70
CA ILE A 328 22.00 13.85 -11.61
C ILE A 328 21.57 15.08 -12.42
N GLU A 329 22.27 16.20 -12.23
CA GLU A 329 21.99 17.44 -12.98
C GLU A 329 22.20 17.26 -14.50
N ALA A 330 23.29 16.60 -14.91
CA ALA A 330 23.55 16.30 -16.32
C ALA A 330 22.44 15.44 -16.93
N PHE A 331 22.01 14.40 -16.21
CA PHE A 331 20.91 13.52 -16.62
C PHE A 331 19.60 14.31 -16.77
N MET A 332 19.26 15.13 -15.78
CA MET A 332 18.07 15.98 -15.83
C MET A 332 18.10 16.97 -17.00
N LYS A 333 19.21 17.70 -17.21
CA LYS A 333 19.39 18.62 -18.34
C LYS A 333 19.25 17.91 -19.67
N TYR A 334 19.75 16.67 -19.78
CA TYR A 334 19.64 15.89 -21.00
C TYR A 334 18.18 15.51 -21.30
N LEU A 335 17.42 15.10 -20.30
CA LEU A 335 15.98 14.81 -20.43
C LEU A 335 15.20 16.09 -20.83
N GLU A 336 15.48 17.21 -20.20
CA GLU A 336 14.85 18.51 -20.49
C GLU A 336 15.12 18.97 -21.94
N LYS A 337 16.39 18.91 -22.39
CA LYS A 337 16.80 19.19 -23.77
C LYS A 337 16.02 18.36 -24.78
N ASN A 338 15.68 17.11 -24.43
CA ASN A 338 14.90 16.19 -25.26
C ASN A 338 13.38 16.30 -25.03
N ARG A 339 12.90 17.34 -24.34
CA ARG A 339 11.48 17.65 -24.08
C ARG A 339 10.75 16.54 -23.30
N VAL A 340 11.44 15.87 -22.43
CA VAL A 340 10.82 14.95 -21.46
C VAL A 340 10.34 15.76 -20.27
N ASN A 341 9.05 15.62 -19.90
CA ASN A 341 8.56 16.21 -18.68
C ASN A 341 9.09 15.39 -17.49
N ALA A 342 10.22 15.81 -16.93
CA ALA A 342 10.90 15.12 -15.84
C ALA A 342 11.01 16.02 -14.61
N ARG A 343 10.93 15.40 -13.41
CA ARG A 343 11.12 16.08 -12.13
C ARG A 343 12.09 15.29 -11.27
N LEU A 344 13.06 15.98 -10.67
CA LEU A 344 13.87 15.40 -9.60
C LEU A 344 13.06 15.37 -8.31
N ARG A 345 12.80 14.15 -7.80
CA ARG A 345 12.12 13.91 -6.54
C ARG A 345 13.15 13.64 -5.45
N ARG A 346 13.39 14.65 -4.63
CA ARG A 346 14.23 14.52 -3.44
C ARG A 346 13.53 13.65 -2.40
N SER A 347 14.24 12.69 -1.84
CA SER A 347 13.70 11.79 -0.81
C SER A 347 13.57 12.51 0.52
N ARG A 348 12.49 12.19 1.25
CA ARG A 348 12.20 12.69 2.59
C ARG A 348 12.29 11.58 3.63
N GLY A 349 12.48 11.94 4.90
CA GLY A 349 12.56 10.99 5.99
C GLY A 349 13.76 10.07 5.94
N LYS A 350 14.90 10.51 5.35
CA LYS A 350 16.11 9.69 5.19
C LYS A 350 16.73 9.30 6.52
N ASP A 351 16.64 10.19 7.52
CA ASP A 351 17.21 10.04 8.88
C ASP A 351 16.46 8.99 9.72
N ILE A 352 15.28 8.59 9.29
CA ILE A 352 14.43 7.59 9.97
C ILE A 352 14.09 6.38 9.07
N ASP A 353 14.85 6.15 7.99
CA ASP A 353 14.59 5.09 7.01
C ASP A 353 13.13 5.11 6.47
N ALA A 354 12.58 6.31 6.21
CA ALA A 354 11.22 6.49 5.69
C ALA A 354 11.17 6.77 4.18
N ALA A 355 12.32 6.89 3.51
CA ALA A 355 12.37 7.16 2.09
C ALA A 355 12.00 5.92 1.26
N CYS A 356 11.66 6.16 -0.03
CA CYS A 356 11.28 5.07 -0.93
C CYS A 356 12.32 3.95 -0.95
N GLY A 357 11.84 2.71 -0.80
CA GLY A 357 12.67 1.50 -0.77
C GLY A 357 13.30 1.16 0.58
N GLN A 358 13.14 1.96 1.63
CA GLN A 358 13.77 1.74 2.93
C GLN A 358 12.89 1.04 3.97
N LEU A 359 11.58 0.90 3.75
CA LEU A 359 10.66 0.28 4.71
C LEU A 359 10.99 -1.20 4.91
N ALA A 360 11.28 -1.57 6.16
CA ALA A 360 11.82 -2.88 6.51
C ALA A 360 11.37 -3.40 7.89
N ASN A 361 10.41 -2.77 8.55
CA ASN A 361 9.96 -3.11 9.92
C ASN A 361 11.12 -3.10 10.94
N LYS A 362 12.13 -2.26 10.73
CA LYS A 362 13.24 -2.09 11.69
C LYS A 362 12.72 -1.50 13.00
N ASN A 363 13.32 -1.93 14.10
CA ASN A 363 13.03 -1.39 15.45
C ASN A 363 13.59 0.00 15.62
#